data_4ae2b32efd32fa62c67504621c714e30
#
_entry.id   4ae2b32efd32fa62c67504621c714e30
#
_cell.length_a   1.000
_cell.length_b   1.000
_cell.length_c   1.000
_cell.angle_alpha   90.00
_cell.angle_beta   90.00
_cell.angle_gamma   90.00
#
_symmetry.space_group_name_H-M   'P 1'
#
loop_
_entity.id
_entity.type
_entity.pdbx_description
1 polymer ?
#
loop_
_entity_poly.entity_id
_entity_poly.type
_entity_poly.pdbx_seq_one_letter_code
_entity_poly.pdbx_strand_id
1 'polypeptide(L)'
;MGAYKYMSELYRKKQSDVMRYLLRIRCWQYRQLAKVHRVPRSTRPDKARRLGYKNKQGYVIYRIAMRRGGRKRPVAKGCPYGKPKTSGAVKQMKPVRNLQSIAEERVGRRVQGLRVLSSYWVGQDSTYKYFEVIMIDPFHKAIRRDAKINWMCRPVMKHRELRGLTGAGKSSRGNLRALFLLQILALIL
;
A
#
# COMPACT_ATOMS: atom_id res chain seq x y z
N MET A 1 26.45 12.54 -1.46
CA MET A 1 25.14 11.86 -1.19
C MET A 1 24.27 12.00 -2.41
N GLY A 2 23.53 10.95 -2.83
CA GLY A 2 22.65 11.01 -4.01
C GLY A 2 21.30 11.70 -3.73
N ALA A 3 20.62 12.20 -4.78
CA ALA A 3 19.36 12.92 -4.71
C ALA A 3 18.26 12.17 -3.91
N TYR A 4 18.20 10.85 -4.02
CA TYR A 4 17.21 10.05 -3.31
C TYR A 4 17.35 10.09 -1.78
N LYS A 5 18.55 10.30 -1.26
CA LYS A 5 18.76 10.48 0.18
C LYS A 5 18.15 11.79 0.67
N TYR A 6 18.38 12.88 -0.06
CA TYR A 6 17.76 14.18 0.25
C TYR A 6 16.23 14.13 0.16
N MET A 7 15.68 13.49 -0.87
CA MET A 7 14.23 13.29 -0.98
C MET A 7 13.66 12.49 0.20
N SER A 8 14.38 11.47 0.63
CA SER A 8 14.00 10.66 1.81
C SER A 8 13.98 11.49 3.08
N GLU A 9 14.95 12.37 3.28
CA GLU A 9 15.00 13.27 4.44
C GLU A 9 13.85 14.28 4.43
N LEU A 10 13.52 14.86 3.27
CA LEU A 10 12.35 15.74 3.15
C LEU A 10 11.06 15.02 3.57
N TYR A 11 10.86 13.78 3.13
CA TYR A 11 9.68 12.99 3.54
C TYR A 11 9.69 12.54 4.99
N ARG A 12 10.82 12.50 5.66
CA ARG A 12 10.88 12.32 7.12
C ARG A 12 10.37 13.55 7.87
N LYS A 13 10.64 14.74 7.35
CA LYS A 13 10.23 16.03 7.92
C LYS A 13 8.90 16.53 7.30
N LYS A 14 7.86 15.72 7.37
CA LYS A 14 6.55 16.03 6.75
C LYS A 14 5.84 17.26 7.32
N GLN A 15 6.19 17.69 8.53
CA GLN A 15 5.63 18.87 9.18
C GLN A 15 6.35 20.16 8.83
N SER A 16 7.44 20.10 8.03
CA SER A 16 8.06 21.31 7.48
C SER A 16 7.10 22.04 6.55
N ASP A 17 7.26 23.36 6.42
CA ASP A 17 6.36 24.19 5.61
C ASP A 17 6.34 23.74 4.13
N VAL A 18 7.50 23.38 3.59
CA VAL A 18 7.63 22.87 2.22
C VAL A 18 6.81 21.60 2.02
N MET A 19 6.93 20.63 2.91
CA MET A 19 6.21 19.36 2.80
C MET A 19 4.73 19.50 3.11
N ARG A 20 4.35 20.35 4.05
CA ARG A 20 2.94 20.67 4.34
C ARG A 20 2.26 21.27 3.12
N TYR A 21 2.87 22.26 2.51
CA TYR A 21 2.36 22.88 1.30
C TYR A 21 2.22 21.90 0.16
N LEU A 22 3.29 21.15 -0.13
CA LEU A 22 3.31 20.16 -1.21
C LEU A 22 2.26 19.06 -1.04
N LEU A 23 2.14 18.49 0.15
CA LEU A 23 1.16 17.45 0.45
C LEU A 23 -0.27 17.99 0.38
N ARG A 24 -0.51 19.24 0.80
CA ARG A 24 -1.83 19.88 0.68
C ARG A 24 -2.27 19.98 -0.78
N ILE A 25 -1.41 20.48 -1.65
CA ILE A 25 -1.71 20.60 -3.08
C ILE A 25 -1.91 19.22 -3.72
N ARG A 26 -1.06 18.26 -3.41
CA ARG A 26 -1.18 16.89 -3.93
C ARG A 26 -2.48 16.22 -3.48
N CYS A 27 -2.88 16.33 -2.23
CA CYS A 27 -4.14 15.80 -1.75
C CYS A 27 -5.34 16.44 -2.44
N TRP A 28 -5.30 17.76 -2.68
CA TRP A 28 -6.31 18.44 -3.49
C TRP A 28 -6.41 17.84 -4.90
N GLN A 29 -5.28 17.67 -5.58
CA GLN A 29 -5.21 17.05 -6.90
C GLN A 29 -5.77 15.61 -6.89
N TYR A 30 -5.42 14.81 -5.89
CA TYR A 30 -5.85 13.42 -5.81
C TYR A 30 -7.34 13.28 -5.56
N ARG A 31 -7.97 14.23 -4.89
CA ARG A 31 -9.43 14.25 -4.71
C ARG A 31 -10.19 14.47 -6.02
N GLN A 32 -9.60 15.16 -6.99
CA GLN A 32 -10.21 15.43 -8.30
C GLN A 32 -10.16 14.21 -9.24
N LEU A 33 -9.24 13.29 -8.99
CA LEU A 33 -8.99 12.13 -9.85
C LEU A 33 -9.86 10.93 -9.44
N ALA A 34 -10.02 9.99 -10.36
CA ALA A 34 -10.67 8.71 -10.07
C ALA A 34 -9.98 8.00 -8.90
N LYS A 35 -10.76 7.28 -8.08
CA LYS A 35 -10.24 6.60 -6.88
C LYS A 35 -9.11 5.60 -7.16
N VAL A 36 -9.12 4.99 -8.33
CA VAL A 36 -8.03 4.13 -8.83
C VAL A 36 -7.68 4.59 -10.22
N HIS A 37 -6.47 5.07 -10.42
CA HIS A 37 -5.98 5.54 -11.72
C HIS A 37 -4.51 5.21 -11.90
N ARG A 38 -4.08 5.07 -13.15
CA ARG A 38 -2.68 4.88 -13.51
C ARG A 38 -1.93 6.20 -13.37
N VAL A 39 -0.69 6.15 -12.86
CA VAL A 39 0.21 7.29 -12.82
C VAL A 39 1.42 7.07 -13.73
N PRO A 40 1.83 8.09 -14.50
CA PRO A 40 2.95 7.95 -15.42
C PRO A 40 4.30 7.80 -14.70
N ARG A 41 4.46 8.42 -13.53
CA ARG A 41 5.69 8.40 -12.74
C ARG A 41 5.39 8.24 -11.26
N SER A 42 6.32 7.61 -10.53
CA SER A 42 6.26 7.53 -9.07
C SER A 42 6.31 8.93 -8.46
N THR A 43 5.41 9.22 -7.52
CA THR A 43 5.42 10.45 -6.72
C THR A 43 6.57 10.46 -5.71
N ARG A 44 7.01 9.26 -5.29
CA ARG A 44 8.12 9.05 -4.36
C ARG A 44 9.14 8.07 -4.94
N PRO A 45 10.01 8.54 -5.85
CA PRO A 45 10.97 7.65 -6.51
C PRO A 45 11.97 7.03 -5.53
N ASP A 46 12.33 7.71 -4.44
CA ASP A 46 13.17 7.19 -3.35
C ASP A 46 12.54 5.94 -2.71
N LYS A 47 11.24 6.00 -2.39
CA LYS A 47 10.54 4.89 -1.78
C LYS A 47 10.22 3.77 -2.76
N ALA A 48 9.78 4.13 -3.97
CA ALA A 48 9.48 3.15 -5.02
C ALA A 48 10.70 2.28 -5.34
N ARG A 49 11.87 2.90 -5.52
CA ARG A 49 13.13 2.18 -5.80
C ARG A 49 13.55 1.24 -4.66
N ARG A 50 13.40 1.65 -3.41
CA ARG A 50 13.65 0.76 -2.24
C ARG A 50 12.75 -0.46 -2.22
N LEU A 51 11.53 -0.35 -2.75
CA LEU A 51 10.57 -1.44 -2.84
C LEU A 51 10.73 -2.30 -4.11
N GLY A 52 11.76 -2.03 -4.91
CA GLY A 52 12.08 -2.82 -6.09
C GLY A 52 11.57 -2.25 -7.42
N TYR A 53 10.99 -1.05 -7.42
CA TYR A 53 10.57 -0.39 -8.67
C TYR A 53 11.77 -0.01 -9.53
N LYS A 54 11.65 -0.25 -10.83
CA LYS A 54 12.58 0.24 -11.85
C LYS A 54 11.78 0.98 -12.94
N ASN A 55 12.38 2.06 -13.45
CA ASN A 55 11.76 2.81 -14.54
C ASN A 55 12.07 2.14 -15.88
N LYS A 56 11.44 1.00 -16.13
CA LYS A 56 11.51 0.25 -17.40
C LYS A 56 10.14 -0.33 -17.73
N GLN A 57 9.97 -0.74 -18.97
CA GLN A 57 8.76 -1.41 -19.43
C GLN A 57 8.45 -2.65 -18.59
N GLY A 58 7.17 -2.89 -18.35
CA GLY A 58 6.68 -3.96 -17.48
C GLY A 58 6.46 -3.55 -16.03
N TYR A 59 6.89 -2.35 -15.59
CA TYR A 59 6.51 -1.75 -14.31
C TYR A 59 5.46 -0.68 -14.51
N VAL A 60 4.40 -0.75 -13.73
CA VAL A 60 3.28 0.20 -13.76
C VAL A 60 2.94 0.62 -12.34
N ILE A 61 2.53 1.87 -12.17
CA ILE A 61 2.09 2.38 -10.87
C ILE A 61 0.63 2.80 -10.97
N TYR A 62 -0.16 2.35 -10.01
CA TYR A 62 -1.53 2.79 -9.79
C TYR A 62 -1.64 3.53 -8.48
N ARG A 63 -2.32 4.67 -8.48
CA ARG A 63 -2.65 5.40 -7.25
C ARG A 63 -4.08 5.06 -6.85
N ILE A 64 -4.28 4.89 -5.55
CA ILE A 64 -5.58 4.59 -4.97
C ILE A 64 -5.88 5.49 -3.77
N ALA A 65 -7.11 5.97 -3.70
CA ALA A 65 -7.68 6.68 -2.55
C ALA A 65 -8.46 5.69 -1.66
N MET A 66 -8.08 5.64 -0.39
CA MET A 66 -8.70 4.79 0.63
C MET A 66 -9.36 5.65 1.69
N ARG A 67 -10.66 5.47 1.93
CA ARG A 67 -11.34 6.18 3.00
C ARG A 67 -10.79 5.76 4.37
N ARG A 68 -10.54 6.73 5.22
CA ARG A 68 -10.05 6.54 6.60
C ARG A 68 -11.20 6.15 7.54
N GLY A 69 -10.84 5.63 8.68
CA GLY A 69 -11.76 5.28 9.76
C GLY A 69 -11.77 3.80 10.08
N GLY A 70 -12.62 3.44 11.02
CA GLY A 70 -12.83 2.08 11.48
C GLY A 70 -13.73 1.27 10.54
N ARG A 71 -13.97 0.04 10.91
CA ARG A 71 -14.94 -0.84 10.24
C ARG A 71 -16.29 -0.73 10.92
N LYS A 72 -17.32 -0.40 10.16
CA LYS A 72 -18.69 -0.48 10.65
C LYS A 72 -19.13 -1.95 10.67
N ARG A 73 -19.76 -2.40 11.78
CA ARG A 73 -20.30 -3.76 11.86
C ARG A 73 -21.40 -3.94 10.82
N PRO A 74 -21.38 -5.03 10.04
CA PRO A 74 -22.42 -5.32 9.06
C PRO A 74 -23.67 -5.88 9.74
N VAL A 75 -24.51 -5.01 10.28
CA VAL A 75 -25.78 -5.37 10.92
C VAL A 75 -26.92 -4.61 10.26
N ALA A 76 -28.09 -5.24 10.16
CA ALA A 76 -29.27 -4.61 9.59
C ALA A 76 -29.65 -3.34 10.36
N LYS A 77 -30.00 -2.27 9.62
CA LYS A 77 -30.39 -0.96 10.19
C LYS A 77 -29.42 -0.35 11.20
N GLY A 78 -28.14 -0.81 11.21
CA GLY A 78 -27.10 -0.31 12.13
C GLY A 78 -27.31 -0.66 13.61
N CYS A 79 -28.19 -1.61 13.89
CA CYS A 79 -28.49 -2.06 15.25
C CYS A 79 -28.29 -3.57 15.37
N PRO A 80 -27.56 -4.08 16.38
CA PRO A 80 -27.40 -5.53 16.59
C PRO A 80 -28.73 -6.16 16.99
N TYR A 81 -28.94 -7.41 16.58
CA TYR A 81 -30.03 -8.22 17.06
C TYR A 81 -29.75 -8.69 18.49
N GLY A 82 -30.77 -8.65 19.37
CA GLY A 82 -30.65 -9.08 20.75
C GLY A 82 -30.23 -7.95 21.72
N LYS A 83 -30.14 -8.31 22.99
CA LYS A 83 -29.73 -7.39 24.08
C LYS A 83 -28.22 -7.54 24.38
N PRO A 84 -27.53 -6.43 24.71
CA PRO A 84 -28.02 -5.03 24.69
C PRO A 84 -28.01 -4.43 23.28
N LYS A 85 -29.09 -3.80 22.87
CA LYS A 85 -29.27 -3.20 21.53
C LYS A 85 -28.31 -2.02 21.27
N THR A 86 -27.91 -1.33 22.32
CA THR A 86 -27.11 -0.10 22.24
C THR A 86 -25.61 -0.34 22.42
N SER A 87 -25.19 -1.40 23.09
CA SER A 87 -23.78 -1.69 23.39
C SER A 87 -23.09 -2.57 22.34
N GLY A 88 -23.69 -2.78 21.20
CA GLY A 88 -23.16 -3.64 20.13
C GLY A 88 -21.94 -3.13 19.40
N ALA A 89 -21.32 -2.04 19.85
CA ALA A 89 -20.07 -1.47 19.33
C ALA A 89 -20.06 -1.35 17.79
N VAL A 90 -21.18 -1.00 17.17
CA VAL A 90 -21.38 -0.97 15.71
C VAL A 90 -20.36 -0.10 15.01
N LYS A 91 -19.97 1.03 15.64
CA LYS A 91 -19.01 1.99 15.09
C LYS A 91 -17.60 1.86 15.66
N GLN A 92 -17.38 0.98 16.62
CA GLN A 92 -16.11 0.90 17.36
C GLN A 92 -15.18 -0.23 16.87
N MET A 93 -15.61 -1.01 15.89
CA MET A 93 -14.79 -2.10 15.34
C MET A 93 -13.55 -1.52 14.61
N LYS A 94 -12.43 -2.16 14.86
CA LYS A 94 -11.17 -1.85 14.17
C LYS A 94 -10.96 -2.80 13.00
N PRO A 95 -10.45 -2.31 11.85
CA PRO A 95 -10.07 -3.20 10.75
C PRO A 95 -8.93 -4.13 11.19
N VAL A 96 -9.03 -5.39 10.84
CA VAL A 96 -7.96 -6.37 11.08
C VAL A 96 -6.77 -6.12 10.17
N ARG A 97 -7.05 -5.72 8.92
CA ARG A 97 -6.04 -5.38 7.92
C ARG A 97 -5.81 -3.87 7.88
N ASN A 98 -4.56 -3.45 7.64
CA ASN A 98 -4.26 -2.04 7.42
C ASN A 98 -4.83 -1.55 6.07
N LEU A 99 -5.05 -0.24 5.94
CA LEU A 99 -5.59 0.36 4.73
C LEU A 99 -4.69 0.15 3.51
N GLN A 100 -3.39 0.02 3.70
CA GLN A 100 -2.43 -0.25 2.64
C GLN A 100 -2.63 -1.64 2.03
N SER A 101 -2.82 -2.66 2.85
CA SER A 101 -3.13 -4.02 2.38
C SER A 101 -4.45 -4.09 1.63
N ILE A 102 -5.47 -3.36 2.10
CA ILE A 102 -6.76 -3.27 1.41
C ILE A 102 -6.62 -2.50 0.08
N ALA A 103 -5.77 -1.48 0.04
CA ALA A 103 -5.45 -0.75 -1.18
C ALA A 103 -4.84 -1.67 -2.26
N GLU A 104 -3.86 -2.47 -1.88
CA GLU A 104 -3.25 -3.47 -2.77
C GLU A 104 -4.29 -4.47 -3.30
N GLU A 105 -5.17 -4.98 -2.44
CA GLU A 105 -6.26 -5.87 -2.83
C GLU A 105 -7.19 -5.24 -3.86
N ARG A 106 -7.65 -4.01 -3.63
CA ARG A 106 -8.59 -3.34 -4.54
C ARG A 106 -7.97 -3.06 -5.91
N VAL A 107 -6.68 -2.67 -5.94
CA VAL A 107 -5.96 -2.48 -7.20
C VAL A 107 -5.76 -3.81 -7.91
N GLY A 108 -5.35 -4.86 -7.20
CA GLY A 108 -5.16 -6.19 -7.76
C GLY A 108 -6.43 -6.79 -8.36
N ARG A 109 -7.58 -6.56 -7.73
CA ARG A 109 -8.89 -7.00 -8.28
C ARG A 109 -9.31 -6.20 -9.51
N ARG A 110 -8.95 -4.92 -9.58
CA ARG A 110 -9.28 -4.06 -10.73
C ARG A 110 -8.37 -4.32 -11.92
N VAL A 111 -7.10 -4.61 -11.68
CA VAL A 111 -6.07 -4.77 -12.72
C VAL A 111 -5.54 -6.22 -12.69
N GLN A 112 -6.38 -7.15 -13.11
CA GLN A 112 -6.13 -8.59 -12.97
C GLN A 112 -4.94 -9.12 -13.79
N GLY A 113 -4.61 -8.49 -14.92
CA GLY A 113 -3.48 -8.88 -15.76
C GLY A 113 -2.10 -8.56 -15.18
N LEU A 114 -2.04 -7.70 -14.17
CA LEU A 114 -0.81 -7.28 -13.51
C LEU A 114 -0.68 -7.91 -12.11
N ARG A 115 0.55 -8.03 -11.61
CA ARG A 115 0.83 -8.56 -10.27
C ARG A 115 1.33 -7.49 -9.33
N VAL A 116 0.83 -7.46 -8.11
CA VAL A 116 1.25 -6.51 -7.08
C VAL A 116 2.63 -6.90 -6.54
N LEU A 117 3.60 -6.01 -6.68
CA LEU A 117 4.91 -6.13 -6.05
C LEU A 117 4.88 -5.60 -4.62
N SER A 118 4.53 -4.33 -4.47
CA SER A 118 4.48 -3.62 -3.19
C SER A 118 3.70 -2.32 -3.33
N SER A 119 3.56 -1.59 -2.23
CA SER A 119 2.90 -0.28 -2.21
C SER A 119 3.57 0.67 -1.21
N TYR A 120 3.27 1.95 -1.31
CA TYR A 120 3.76 2.97 -0.38
C TYR A 120 2.78 4.12 -0.24
N TRP A 121 2.84 4.77 0.89
CA TRP A 121 2.05 5.96 1.21
C TRP A 121 2.59 7.18 0.46
N VAL A 122 1.69 8.00 -0.09
CA VAL A 122 2.03 9.25 -0.79
C VAL A 122 1.40 10.49 -0.18
N GLY A 123 0.27 10.34 0.50
CA GLY A 123 -0.40 11.46 1.16
C GLY A 123 -1.62 11.02 1.95
N GLN A 124 -2.15 11.93 2.75
CA GLN A 124 -3.41 11.74 3.46
C GLN A 124 -4.03 13.07 3.83
N ASP A 125 -5.34 13.05 3.92
CA ASP A 125 -6.14 14.13 4.51
C ASP A 125 -7.03 13.58 5.64
N SER A 126 -7.99 14.37 6.11
CA SER A 126 -8.93 13.94 7.15
C SER A 126 -9.80 12.75 6.72
N THR A 127 -10.14 12.65 5.44
CA THR A 127 -11.08 11.66 4.90
C THR A 127 -10.38 10.49 4.21
N TYR A 128 -9.28 10.73 3.51
CA TYR A 128 -8.61 9.72 2.68
C TYR A 128 -7.14 9.53 3.04
N LYS A 129 -6.65 8.31 2.79
CA LYS A 129 -5.23 7.99 2.61
C LYS A 129 -4.98 7.60 1.17
N TYR A 130 -3.86 8.07 0.62
CA TYR A 130 -3.47 7.81 -0.76
C TYR A 130 -2.23 6.93 -0.79
N PHE A 131 -2.33 5.85 -1.57
CA PHE A 131 -1.23 4.91 -1.76
C PHE A 131 -0.92 4.78 -3.25
N GLU A 132 0.33 4.55 -3.56
CA GLU A 132 0.77 4.09 -4.87
C GLU A 132 1.14 2.61 -4.78
N VAL A 133 0.61 1.83 -5.70
CA VAL A 133 0.81 0.38 -5.79
C VAL A 133 1.66 0.10 -7.02
N ILE A 134 2.78 -0.56 -6.80
CA ILE A 134 3.70 -0.99 -7.86
C ILE A 134 3.18 -2.31 -8.41
N MET A 135 2.84 -2.31 -9.71
CA MET A 135 2.36 -3.46 -10.44
C MET A 135 3.40 -3.90 -11.47
N ILE A 136 3.42 -5.19 -11.75
CA ILE A 136 4.34 -5.82 -12.70
C ILE A 136 3.55 -6.62 -13.71
N ASP A 137 3.92 -6.44 -14.98
CA ASP A 137 3.42 -7.26 -16.07
C ASP A 137 4.23 -8.55 -16.18
N PRO A 138 3.64 -9.72 -15.82
CA PRO A 138 4.36 -10.99 -15.84
C PRO A 138 4.63 -11.53 -17.24
N PHE A 139 3.96 -11.01 -18.27
CA PHE A 139 4.12 -11.45 -19.65
C PHE A 139 5.15 -10.62 -20.44
N HIS A 140 5.50 -9.45 -19.92
CA HIS A 140 6.44 -8.57 -20.61
C HIS A 140 7.86 -9.17 -20.64
N LYS A 141 8.50 -9.18 -21.82
CA LYS A 141 9.84 -9.76 -22.02
C LYS A 141 10.91 -9.16 -21.11
N ALA A 142 10.86 -7.83 -20.86
CA ALA A 142 11.80 -7.12 -19.97
C ALA A 142 11.71 -7.57 -18.51
N ILE A 143 10.57 -8.12 -18.07
CA ILE A 143 10.38 -8.69 -16.73
C ILE A 143 10.82 -10.14 -16.71
N ARG A 144 10.43 -10.94 -17.70
CA ARG A 144 10.73 -12.37 -17.75
C ARG A 144 12.24 -12.66 -17.85
N ARG A 145 12.99 -11.78 -18.55
CA ARG A 145 14.44 -11.89 -18.75
C ARG A 145 15.28 -11.30 -17.60
N ASP A 146 14.69 -10.51 -16.69
CA ASP A 146 15.42 -9.91 -15.57
C ASP A 146 15.44 -10.87 -14.38
N ALA A 147 16.60 -11.46 -14.09
CA ALA A 147 16.79 -12.42 -13.01
C ALA A 147 16.38 -11.86 -11.62
N LYS A 148 16.45 -10.52 -11.42
CA LYS A 148 16.07 -9.89 -10.15
C LYS A 148 14.57 -9.82 -9.90
N ILE A 149 13.74 -9.93 -10.95
CA ILE A 149 12.28 -9.77 -10.83
C ILE A 149 11.48 -10.92 -11.46
N ASN A 150 12.09 -11.78 -12.24
CA ASN A 150 11.39 -12.85 -12.96
C ASN A 150 10.66 -13.86 -12.04
N TRP A 151 11.02 -13.91 -10.74
CA TRP A 151 10.30 -14.69 -9.74
C TRP A 151 8.81 -14.32 -9.64
N MET A 152 8.46 -13.06 -9.97
CA MET A 152 7.07 -12.59 -10.02
C MET A 152 6.26 -13.26 -11.15
N CYS A 153 6.92 -13.81 -12.16
CA CYS A 153 6.24 -14.49 -13.27
C CYS A 153 5.76 -15.90 -12.94
N ARG A 154 6.21 -16.48 -11.83
CA ARG A 154 5.82 -17.84 -11.41
C ARG A 154 4.33 -17.90 -11.04
N PRO A 155 3.61 -18.98 -11.37
CA PRO A 155 2.17 -19.12 -11.05
C PRO A 155 1.84 -18.94 -9.57
N VAL A 156 2.73 -19.36 -8.67
CA VAL A 156 2.58 -19.21 -7.22
C VAL A 156 2.55 -17.76 -6.75
N MET A 157 2.96 -16.81 -7.60
CA MET A 157 2.93 -15.37 -7.28
C MET A 157 1.64 -14.67 -7.75
N LYS A 158 0.65 -15.40 -8.27
CA LYS A 158 -0.67 -14.84 -8.59
C LYS A 158 -1.36 -14.34 -7.33
N HIS A 159 -1.91 -13.13 -7.40
CA HIS A 159 -2.69 -12.50 -6.31
C HIS A 159 -2.02 -12.58 -4.91
N ARG A 160 -0.76 -12.21 -4.83
CA ARG A 160 -0.02 -12.14 -3.56
C ARG A 160 -0.68 -11.25 -2.53
N GLU A 161 -1.30 -10.16 -2.98
CA GLU A 161 -2.01 -9.19 -2.16
C GLU A 161 -3.24 -9.79 -1.45
N LEU A 162 -3.92 -10.74 -2.08
CA LEU A 162 -5.08 -11.42 -1.49
C LEU A 162 -4.68 -12.46 -0.45
N ARG A 163 -3.48 -13.02 -0.58
CA ARG A 163 -2.96 -14.07 0.31
C ARG A 163 -2.08 -13.53 1.44
N GLY A 164 -2.00 -12.19 1.58
CA GLY A 164 -1.19 -11.55 2.62
C GLY A 164 0.33 -11.75 2.46
N LEU A 165 0.83 -11.96 1.25
CA LEU A 165 2.25 -12.21 0.96
C LEU A 165 3.03 -10.94 0.61
N THR A 166 2.37 -9.82 0.43
CA THR A 166 3.01 -8.51 0.27
C THR A 166 3.52 -7.99 1.61
N GLY A 167 4.41 -6.99 1.60
CA GLY A 167 4.91 -6.38 2.82
C GLY A 167 3.80 -5.82 3.71
N ALA A 168 2.77 -5.18 3.13
CA ALA A 168 1.61 -4.68 3.86
C ALA A 168 0.77 -5.83 4.46
N GLY A 169 0.58 -6.91 3.73
CA GLY A 169 -0.12 -8.11 4.21
C GLY A 169 0.62 -8.80 5.35
N LYS A 170 1.93 -8.98 5.22
CA LYS A 170 2.79 -9.55 6.27
C LYS A 170 2.76 -8.71 7.54
N SER A 171 2.81 -7.38 7.41
CA SER A 171 2.70 -6.46 8.54
C SER A 171 1.36 -6.61 9.27
N SER A 172 0.25 -6.71 8.55
CA SER A 172 -1.09 -6.93 9.14
C SER A 172 -1.19 -8.25 9.91
N ARG A 173 -0.47 -9.28 9.47
CA ARG A 173 -0.44 -10.60 10.13
C ARG A 173 0.62 -10.72 11.26
N GLY A 174 1.39 -9.65 11.53
CA GLY A 174 2.45 -9.64 12.53
C GLY A 174 3.75 -10.35 12.13
N ASN A 175 3.86 -10.93 10.94
CA ASN A 175 5.02 -11.72 10.49
C ASN A 175 6.34 -10.93 10.46
N LEU A 176 6.29 -9.61 10.22
CA LEU A 176 7.48 -8.77 10.22
C LEU A 176 8.11 -8.62 11.62
N ARG A 177 7.28 -8.62 12.67
CA ARG A 177 7.76 -8.59 14.06
C ARG A 177 8.49 -9.88 14.45
N ALA A 178 7.96 -11.03 14.04
CA ALA A 178 8.57 -12.31 14.31
C ALA A 178 9.97 -12.42 13.66
N LEU A 179 10.13 -11.99 12.41
CA LEU A 179 11.43 -11.96 11.73
C LEU A 179 12.42 -11.03 12.41
N PHE A 180 11.99 -9.86 12.86
CA PHE A 180 12.83 -8.90 13.58
C PHE A 180 13.29 -9.45 14.93
N LEU A 181 12.39 -10.09 15.68
CA LEU A 181 12.74 -10.75 16.95
C LEU A 181 13.71 -11.90 16.76
N LEU A 182 13.55 -12.71 15.72
CA LEU A 182 14.49 -13.77 15.36
C LEU A 182 15.86 -13.23 14.98
N GLN A 183 15.93 -12.10 14.25
CA GLN A 183 17.20 -11.43 13.95
C GLN A 183 17.88 -10.89 15.20
N ILE A 184 17.14 -10.30 16.13
CA ILE A 184 17.71 -9.83 17.43
C ILE A 184 18.21 -11.02 18.23
N LEU A 185 17.45 -12.10 18.34
CA LEU A 185 17.89 -13.31 19.04
C LEU A 185 19.14 -13.92 18.43
N ALA A 186 19.26 -13.92 17.10
CA ALA A 186 20.46 -14.40 16.40
C ALA A 186 21.69 -13.49 16.57
N LEU A 187 21.50 -12.22 16.99
CA LEU A 187 22.60 -11.29 17.30
C LEU A 187 23.00 -11.35 18.78
N ILE A 188 22.19 -11.94 19.65
CA ILE A 188 22.44 -12.09 21.09
C ILE A 188 23.06 -13.44 21.40
N LEU A 189 22.86 -14.44 20.57
CA LEU A 189 23.48 -15.76 20.63
C LEU A 189 24.79 -15.80 19.84
#